data_6cc7e968317fa465ccd8f0b38caccd11
#
_entry.id   6cc7e968317fa465ccd8f0b38caccd11
#
_cell.length_a   1.000
_cell.length_b   1.000
_cell.length_c   1.000
_cell.angle_alpha   90.00
_cell.angle_beta   90.00
_cell.angle_gamma   90.00
#
_symmetry.space_group_name_H-M   'P 1'
#
loop_
_entity.id
_entity.type
_entity.pdbx_description
1 polymer ?
#
loop_
_entity_poly.entity_id
_entity_poly.type
_entity_poly.pdbx_seq_one_letter_code
_entity_poly.pdbx_strand_id
1 'polypeptide(L)'
;MRTGQFAARYNLSTNGIRYYVEQGLLSPKMKGNQYDFDQKCIEAMEEIQKLKQMHYSLPEISQIFHIRSLIQYTLNADAITKYNKLFYTKQKELNTQIKELEKCVQDLGKEIIKIPDKAADISVGVPIECLPLLACPRCKRTLSFDNTIIQNNKILSANIGCPACGYQLRVIDGVIRGAQSSFAKVEWSNILNLMTEYSTDYLNLEAKSYYQVKENIEKHLNEKTQGKQTIITSGGFSGDLICSYPTLFESDTTIIIADQHLSVIDYVKDKMGVLNNQYNILYICDENFELPLRENSIDFFLDDYSSSEFIFYEPIYPFEKIRSLLKQTAYIGGAYTYYQKSAKTLANIQKNYPKSDSRLFCLEIFKNRLRGIGLEFLYDKKMGKAQEPGSGYSFDYHAKGDALYFYAYFGKVGVDSNKESIITA
;
A
#
# COMPACT_ATOMS: atom_id res chain seq x y z
N MET A 1 23.30 28.79 46.75
CA MET A 1 23.84 27.90 45.65
C MET A 1 24.39 28.74 44.50
N ARG A 2 25.47 28.31 43.84
CA ARG A 2 25.98 28.96 42.61
C ARG A 2 25.12 28.63 41.40
N THR A 3 25.19 29.48 40.34
CA THR A 3 24.37 29.34 39.13
C THR A 3 24.38 27.94 38.52
N GLY A 4 25.54 27.29 38.39
CA GLY A 4 25.63 25.95 37.83
C GLY A 4 24.92 24.88 38.66
N GLN A 5 25.04 24.96 40.00
CA GLN A 5 24.36 24.04 40.93
C GLN A 5 22.83 24.25 40.90
N PHE A 6 22.41 25.52 40.80
CA PHE A 6 20.99 25.85 40.74
C PHE A 6 20.39 25.41 39.39
N ALA A 7 21.11 25.61 38.29
CA ALA A 7 20.72 25.15 36.95
C ALA A 7 20.58 23.61 36.89
N ALA A 8 21.58 22.89 37.44
CA ALA A 8 21.55 21.43 37.47
C ALA A 8 20.38 20.87 38.30
N ARG A 9 20.04 21.52 39.45
CA ARG A 9 18.89 21.11 40.28
C ARG A 9 17.55 21.10 39.51
N TYR A 10 17.38 22.03 38.60
CA TYR A 10 16.13 22.21 37.86
C TYR A 10 16.19 21.75 36.40
N ASN A 11 17.24 21.03 36.01
CA ASN A 11 17.49 20.54 34.64
C ASN A 11 17.44 21.67 33.61
N LEU A 12 18.05 22.80 33.89
CA LEU A 12 18.09 23.98 33.02
C LEU A 12 19.55 24.34 32.68
N SER A 13 19.73 25.07 31.57
CA SER A 13 21.03 25.66 31.24
C SER A 13 21.33 26.87 32.15
N THR A 14 22.62 27.17 32.36
CA THR A 14 23.03 28.38 33.07
C THR A 14 22.52 29.65 32.43
N ASN A 15 22.40 29.66 31.09
CA ASN A 15 21.83 30.78 30.35
C ASN A 15 20.30 30.90 30.59
N GLY A 16 19.59 29.77 30.70
CA GLY A 16 18.19 29.75 31.10
C GLY A 16 17.97 30.38 32.47
N ILE A 17 18.82 30.05 33.47
CA ILE A 17 18.73 30.66 34.81
C ILE A 17 19.02 32.15 34.76
N ARG A 18 20.02 32.61 33.98
CA ARG A 18 20.31 34.03 33.80
C ARG A 18 19.12 34.77 33.19
N TYR A 19 18.48 34.18 32.23
CA TYR A 19 17.25 34.74 31.61
C TYR A 19 16.14 34.96 32.65
N TYR A 20 15.92 34.03 33.59
CA TYR A 20 14.94 34.24 34.67
C TYR A 20 15.34 35.36 35.62
N VAL A 21 16.63 35.55 35.87
CA VAL A 21 17.14 36.70 36.67
C VAL A 21 16.94 38.02 35.93
N GLU A 22 17.24 38.06 34.63
CA GLU A 22 17.08 39.25 33.78
C GLU A 22 15.57 39.65 33.66
N GLN A 23 14.68 38.65 33.62
CA GLN A 23 13.24 38.89 33.63
C GLN A 23 12.68 39.25 35.03
N GLY A 24 13.53 39.35 36.05
CA GLY A 24 13.09 39.67 37.41
C GLY A 24 12.31 38.58 38.14
N LEU A 25 12.27 37.38 37.58
CA LEU A 25 11.56 36.22 38.14
C LEU A 25 12.37 35.57 39.28
N LEU A 26 13.67 35.71 39.26
CA LEU A 26 14.60 35.29 40.31
C LEU A 26 15.43 36.48 40.75
N SER A 27 15.61 36.66 42.07
CA SER A 27 16.37 37.76 42.65
C SER A 27 17.49 37.23 43.54
N PRO A 28 18.55 36.58 42.96
CA PRO A 28 19.66 36.05 43.73
C PRO A 28 20.52 37.18 44.29
N LYS A 29 21.16 36.93 45.45
CA LYS A 29 22.13 37.84 46.01
C LYS A 29 23.44 37.78 45.20
N MET A 30 24.17 38.90 45.17
CA MET A 30 25.55 38.91 44.62
C MET A 30 26.55 38.55 45.72
N LYS A 31 27.43 37.58 45.44
CA LYS A 31 28.56 37.27 46.32
C LYS A 31 29.87 37.36 45.47
N GLY A 32 30.51 38.52 45.57
CA GLY A 32 31.53 38.92 44.58
C GLY A 32 30.90 39.10 43.19
N ASN A 33 31.51 38.51 42.13
CA ASN A 33 30.99 38.54 40.75
C ASN A 33 30.07 37.37 40.40
N GLN A 34 29.50 36.66 41.37
CA GLN A 34 28.68 35.49 41.15
C GLN A 34 27.33 35.61 41.85
N TYR A 35 26.28 35.07 41.21
CA TYR A 35 24.99 34.91 41.83
C TYR A 35 25.02 33.84 42.93
N ASP A 36 24.37 34.12 44.06
CA ASP A 36 24.12 33.19 45.16
C ASP A 36 22.62 33.03 45.36
N PHE A 37 22.09 31.88 44.90
CA PHE A 37 20.67 31.53 44.98
C PHE A 37 20.35 30.99 46.36
N ASP A 38 19.53 31.72 47.10
CA ASP A 38 19.04 31.37 48.42
C ASP A 38 17.72 30.59 48.38
N GLN A 39 17.13 30.34 49.57
CA GLN A 39 15.89 29.60 49.72
C GLN A 39 14.72 30.30 49.00
N LYS A 40 14.69 31.64 48.98
CA LYS A 40 13.65 32.41 48.25
C LYS A 40 13.71 32.17 46.74
N CYS A 41 14.92 32.04 46.19
CA CYS A 41 15.11 31.70 44.79
C CYS A 41 14.64 30.26 44.46
N ILE A 42 14.80 29.33 45.41
CA ILE A 42 14.28 27.97 45.28
C ILE A 42 12.76 27.97 45.21
N GLU A 43 12.12 28.63 46.17
CA GLU A 43 10.64 28.75 46.23
C GLU A 43 10.07 29.43 44.96
N ALA A 44 10.71 30.51 44.52
CA ALA A 44 10.33 31.20 43.29
C ALA A 44 10.46 30.27 42.05
N MET A 45 11.55 29.48 41.96
CA MET A 45 11.74 28.58 40.85
C MET A 45 10.75 27.41 40.85
N GLU A 46 10.43 26.88 42.02
CA GLU A 46 9.40 25.82 42.14
C GLU A 46 8.00 26.34 41.71
N GLU A 47 7.67 27.58 42.08
CA GLU A 47 6.44 28.24 41.64
C GLU A 47 6.43 28.52 40.13
N ILE A 48 7.59 28.95 39.55
CA ILE A 48 7.71 29.11 38.10
C ILE A 48 7.46 27.78 37.37
N GLN A 49 8.05 26.67 37.88
CA GLN A 49 7.84 25.36 37.29
C GLN A 49 6.38 24.92 37.36
N LYS A 50 5.72 25.13 38.51
CA LYS A 50 4.30 24.85 38.70
C LYS A 50 3.42 25.65 37.72
N LEU A 51 3.66 26.94 37.54
CA LEU A 51 2.92 27.76 36.60
C LEU A 51 3.18 27.36 35.13
N LYS A 52 4.41 26.95 34.82
CA LYS A 52 4.73 26.38 33.49
C LYS A 52 3.98 25.08 33.21
N GLN A 53 3.85 24.20 34.18
CA GLN A 53 3.02 23.00 34.06
C GLN A 53 1.53 23.32 33.81
N MET A 54 1.08 24.48 34.28
CA MET A 54 -0.25 25.02 34.00
C MET A 54 -0.34 25.78 32.67
N HIS A 55 0.67 25.64 31.80
CA HIS A 55 0.76 26.28 30.47
C HIS A 55 0.82 27.81 30.49
N TYR A 56 1.35 28.42 31.56
CA TYR A 56 1.64 29.86 31.56
C TYR A 56 2.96 30.14 30.82
N SER A 57 2.96 31.17 30.00
CA SER A 57 4.17 31.76 29.41
C SER A 57 4.97 32.56 30.44
N LEU A 58 6.25 32.81 30.20
CA LEU A 58 7.08 33.60 31.11
C LEU A 58 6.55 35.02 31.37
N PRO A 59 6.06 35.79 30.38
CA PRO A 59 5.41 37.05 30.62
C PRO A 59 4.19 36.97 31.54
N GLU A 60 3.34 35.95 31.38
CA GLU A 60 2.19 35.72 32.25
C GLU A 60 2.64 35.39 33.69
N ILE A 61 3.71 34.57 33.85
CA ILE A 61 4.29 34.24 35.14
C ILE A 61 4.83 35.52 35.82
N SER A 62 5.52 36.38 35.08
CA SER A 62 6.01 37.66 35.59
C SER A 62 4.85 38.56 36.06
N GLN A 63 3.76 38.60 35.31
CA GLN A 63 2.55 39.34 35.69
C GLN A 63 1.90 38.76 36.96
N ILE A 64 1.83 37.43 37.09
CA ILE A 64 1.31 36.76 38.29
C ILE A 64 2.14 37.13 39.51
N PHE A 65 3.49 37.08 39.40
CA PHE A 65 4.40 37.43 40.50
C PHE A 65 4.26 38.90 40.90
N HIS A 66 4.16 39.79 39.93
CA HIS A 66 3.96 41.22 40.18
C HIS A 66 2.63 41.49 40.91
N ILE A 67 1.51 40.93 40.45
CA ILE A 67 0.21 41.13 41.10
C ILE A 67 0.20 40.51 42.51
N ARG A 68 0.83 39.33 42.67
CA ARG A 68 0.93 38.67 43.99
C ARG A 68 1.71 39.53 45.00
N SER A 69 2.80 40.18 44.57
CA SER A 69 3.52 41.11 45.42
C SER A 69 2.69 42.31 45.80
N LEU A 70 1.92 42.87 44.90
CA LEU A 70 0.96 43.98 45.20
C LEU A 70 -0.07 43.57 46.24
N ILE A 71 -0.64 42.36 46.14
CA ILE A 71 -1.60 41.84 47.11
C ILE A 71 -1.00 41.75 48.51
N GLN A 72 0.26 41.31 48.61
CA GLN A 72 0.93 41.21 49.91
C GLN A 72 1.17 42.55 50.57
N TYR A 73 1.38 43.63 49.82
CA TYR A 73 1.68 44.96 50.36
C TYR A 73 0.42 45.82 50.59
N THR A 74 -0.63 45.62 49.77
CA THR A 74 -1.77 46.58 49.77
C THR A 74 -3.12 46.01 50.15
N LEU A 75 -3.28 44.67 50.23
CA LEU A 75 -4.58 43.98 50.43
C LEU A 75 -5.71 44.53 49.54
N ASN A 76 -5.35 44.96 48.33
CA ASN A 76 -6.27 45.63 47.44
C ASN A 76 -7.20 44.62 46.72
N ALA A 77 -8.50 44.82 46.87
CA ALA A 77 -9.53 43.98 46.27
C ALA A 77 -9.41 43.90 44.73
N ASP A 78 -9.00 45.01 44.07
CA ASP A 78 -8.79 45.06 42.63
C ASP A 78 -7.61 44.18 42.22
N ALA A 79 -6.52 44.12 43.01
CA ALA A 79 -5.39 43.26 42.74
C ALA A 79 -5.77 41.77 42.83
N ILE A 80 -6.59 41.41 43.84
CA ILE A 80 -7.13 40.05 44.00
C ILE A 80 -8.00 39.66 42.79
N THR A 81 -8.85 40.58 42.37
CA THR A 81 -9.75 40.38 41.22
C THR A 81 -8.93 40.18 39.94
N LYS A 82 -7.88 40.98 39.68
CA LYS A 82 -6.98 40.81 38.57
C LYS A 82 -6.20 39.50 38.61
N TYR A 83 -5.71 39.11 39.80
CA TYR A 83 -5.04 37.83 40.04
C TYR A 83 -5.96 36.66 39.64
N ASN A 84 -7.16 36.61 40.20
CA ASN A 84 -8.11 35.54 39.92
C ASN A 84 -8.50 35.50 38.41
N LYS A 85 -8.63 36.67 37.79
CA LYS A 85 -8.94 36.77 36.35
C LYS A 85 -7.91 36.08 35.47
N LEU A 86 -6.60 36.17 35.81
CA LEU A 86 -5.54 35.46 35.05
C LEU A 86 -5.77 33.95 35.07
N PHE A 87 -6.15 33.38 36.26
CA PHE A 87 -6.39 31.95 36.36
C PHE A 87 -7.68 31.51 35.66
N TYR A 88 -8.75 32.27 35.77
CA TYR A 88 -10.01 32.00 35.05
C TYR A 88 -9.82 32.08 33.54
N THR A 89 -9.05 33.07 33.09
CA THR A 89 -8.76 33.19 31.64
C THR A 89 -8.00 31.98 31.15
N LYS A 90 -6.92 31.57 31.86
CA LYS A 90 -6.15 30.39 31.50
C LYS A 90 -6.97 29.12 31.53
N GLN A 91 -7.83 28.95 32.54
CA GLN A 91 -8.75 27.82 32.62
C GLN A 91 -9.69 27.78 31.42
N LYS A 92 -10.20 28.92 30.98
CA LYS A 92 -11.09 29.02 29.79
C LYS A 92 -10.33 28.66 28.51
N GLU A 93 -9.10 29.15 28.36
CA GLU A 93 -8.24 28.81 27.22
C GLU A 93 -7.98 27.31 27.14
N LEU A 94 -7.56 26.71 28.25
CA LEU A 94 -7.30 25.26 28.31
C LEU A 94 -8.54 24.43 28.03
N ASN A 95 -9.71 24.83 28.56
CA ASN A 95 -10.96 24.15 28.24
C ASN A 95 -11.35 24.27 26.75
N THR A 96 -11.00 25.38 26.11
CA THR A 96 -11.22 25.52 24.66
C THR A 96 -10.29 24.58 23.88
N GLN A 97 -9.01 24.52 24.25
CA GLN A 97 -8.05 23.61 23.63
C GLN A 97 -8.44 22.13 23.83
N ILE A 98 -8.93 21.77 25.01
CA ILE A 98 -9.43 20.41 25.26
C ILE A 98 -10.58 20.06 24.30
N LYS A 99 -11.57 20.96 24.14
CA LYS A 99 -12.68 20.74 23.19
C LYS A 99 -12.22 20.61 21.74
N GLU A 100 -11.25 21.40 21.34
CA GLU A 100 -10.66 21.33 20.01
C GLU A 100 -9.92 20.00 19.79
N LEU A 101 -9.12 19.56 20.78
CA LEU A 101 -8.42 18.29 20.74
C LEU A 101 -9.39 17.09 20.78
N GLU A 102 -10.44 17.14 21.59
CA GLU A 102 -11.50 16.13 21.61
C GLU A 102 -12.19 16.01 20.25
N LYS A 103 -12.46 17.15 19.60
CA LYS A 103 -12.98 17.16 18.23
C LYS A 103 -12.00 16.53 17.24
N CYS A 104 -10.72 16.89 17.30
CA CYS A 104 -9.69 16.28 16.46
C CYS A 104 -9.62 14.76 16.67
N VAL A 105 -9.67 14.28 17.92
CA VAL A 105 -9.70 12.85 18.23
C VAL A 105 -10.93 12.16 17.63
N GLN A 106 -12.11 12.82 17.70
CA GLN A 106 -13.31 12.29 17.08
C GLN A 106 -13.21 12.24 15.57
N ASP A 107 -12.64 13.28 14.95
CA ASP A 107 -12.47 13.33 13.50
C ASP A 107 -11.44 12.30 13.03
N LEU A 108 -10.30 12.14 13.72
CA LEU A 108 -9.36 11.04 13.49
C LEU A 108 -10.03 9.66 13.62
N GLY A 109 -10.94 9.50 14.60
CA GLY A 109 -11.68 8.26 14.78
C GLY A 109 -12.63 7.92 13.62
N LYS A 110 -13.08 8.92 12.85
CA LYS A 110 -13.88 8.71 11.63
C LYS A 110 -13.00 8.31 10.44
N GLU A 111 -11.77 8.81 10.39
CA GLU A 111 -10.79 8.46 9.34
C GLU A 111 -10.13 7.09 9.58
N ILE A 112 -10.19 6.56 10.80
CA ILE A 112 -9.70 5.21 11.08
C ILE A 112 -10.64 4.22 10.38
N ILE A 113 -10.19 3.65 9.27
CA ILE A 113 -10.84 2.53 8.62
C ILE A 113 -10.81 1.36 9.62
N LYS A 114 -11.95 1.06 10.21
CA LYS A 114 -12.10 -0.17 11.00
C LYS A 114 -11.91 -1.31 10.02
N ILE A 115 -10.73 -1.92 10.03
CA ILE A 115 -10.57 -3.26 9.48
C ILE A 115 -11.60 -4.08 10.25
N PRO A 116 -12.59 -4.71 9.56
CA PRO A 116 -13.50 -5.61 10.25
C PRO A 116 -12.62 -6.56 11.05
N ASP A 117 -12.88 -6.72 12.35
CA ASP A 117 -12.25 -7.76 13.16
C ASP A 117 -12.25 -8.98 12.27
N LYS A 118 -11.06 -9.64 12.08
CA LYS A 118 -10.90 -10.82 11.20
C LYS A 118 -12.13 -11.65 11.42
N ALA A 119 -13.12 -11.49 10.54
CA ALA A 119 -14.39 -12.14 10.70
C ALA A 119 -14.05 -13.62 10.74
N ALA A 120 -14.29 -14.23 11.87
CA ALA A 120 -14.28 -15.66 12.00
C ALA A 120 -15.03 -16.20 10.77
N ASP A 121 -14.39 -17.09 9.98
CA ASP A 121 -14.95 -17.74 8.80
C ASP A 121 -14.84 -17.10 7.41
N ILE A 122 -13.79 -16.33 7.11
CA ILE A 122 -13.42 -16.18 5.70
C ILE A 122 -12.62 -17.42 5.30
N SER A 123 -13.31 -18.53 5.05
CA SER A 123 -12.65 -19.73 4.52
C SER A 123 -12.15 -19.42 3.10
N VAL A 124 -10.85 -19.16 2.97
CA VAL A 124 -10.20 -19.12 1.67
C VAL A 124 -10.12 -20.54 1.14
N GLY A 125 -10.64 -20.76 -0.07
CA GLY A 125 -10.66 -22.10 -0.69
C GLY A 125 -10.91 -21.99 -2.17
N VAL A 126 -10.67 -23.07 -2.90
CA VAL A 126 -11.05 -23.16 -4.32
C VAL A 126 -12.57 -23.28 -4.42
N PRO A 127 -13.27 -22.27 -4.94
CA PRO A 127 -14.71 -22.34 -5.08
C PRO A 127 -15.12 -23.50 -5.99
N ILE A 128 -16.10 -24.30 -5.57
CA ILE A 128 -16.57 -25.45 -6.36
C ILE A 128 -17.05 -25.00 -7.75
N GLU A 129 -17.61 -23.82 -7.84
CA GLU A 129 -18.04 -23.21 -9.10
C GLU A 129 -16.89 -22.92 -10.08
N CYS A 130 -15.65 -22.86 -9.61
CA CYS A 130 -14.47 -22.68 -10.44
C CYS A 130 -13.93 -23.98 -11.03
N LEU A 131 -14.38 -25.16 -10.56
CA LEU A 131 -13.88 -26.46 -11.05
C LEU A 131 -14.04 -26.65 -12.57
N PRO A 132 -15.11 -26.17 -13.25
CA PRO A 132 -15.23 -26.22 -14.70
C PRO A 132 -14.15 -25.44 -15.45
N LEU A 133 -13.48 -24.48 -14.81
CA LEU A 133 -12.38 -23.71 -15.39
C LEU A 133 -11.06 -24.48 -15.36
N LEU A 134 -10.97 -25.56 -14.57
CA LEU A 134 -9.71 -26.27 -14.38
C LEU A 134 -9.50 -27.34 -15.47
N ALA A 135 -8.27 -27.42 -15.96
CA ALA A 135 -7.81 -28.45 -16.89
C ALA A 135 -6.30 -28.70 -16.69
N CYS A 136 -5.84 -29.89 -17.10
CA CYS A 136 -4.42 -30.20 -17.06
C CYS A 136 -3.64 -29.23 -17.96
N PRO A 137 -2.62 -28.54 -17.47
CA PRO A 137 -1.85 -27.59 -18.31
C PRO A 137 -1.07 -28.29 -19.43
N ARG A 138 -0.73 -29.59 -19.24
CA ARG A 138 0.07 -30.37 -20.21
C ARG A 138 -0.79 -30.97 -21.34
N CYS A 139 -1.86 -31.69 -20.99
CA CYS A 139 -2.65 -32.42 -21.97
C CYS A 139 -4.11 -31.92 -22.15
N LYS A 140 -4.47 -30.85 -21.44
CA LYS A 140 -5.77 -30.13 -21.51
C LYS A 140 -6.98 -30.97 -21.09
N ARG A 141 -6.77 -32.18 -20.56
CA ARG A 141 -7.85 -33.06 -20.07
C ARG A 141 -8.31 -32.66 -18.66
N THR A 142 -9.47 -33.15 -18.29
CA THR A 142 -10.08 -32.96 -16.96
C THR A 142 -9.18 -33.49 -15.86
N LEU A 143 -9.12 -32.80 -14.75
CA LEU A 143 -8.39 -33.16 -13.53
C LEU A 143 -9.30 -33.93 -12.57
N SER A 144 -8.75 -34.88 -11.82
CA SER A 144 -9.40 -35.58 -10.72
C SER A 144 -9.00 -34.98 -9.38
N PHE A 145 -9.87 -35.11 -8.38
CA PHE A 145 -9.66 -34.61 -7.03
C PHE A 145 -9.80 -35.76 -6.04
N ASP A 146 -8.77 -35.97 -5.22
CA ASP A 146 -8.72 -37.00 -4.19
C ASP A 146 -8.42 -36.35 -2.81
N ASN A 147 -8.82 -37.02 -1.72
CA ASN A 147 -8.61 -36.56 -0.34
C ASN A 147 -9.08 -35.11 -0.11
N THR A 148 -10.25 -34.79 -0.64
CA THR A 148 -10.78 -33.42 -0.69
C THR A 148 -11.46 -33.06 0.63
N ILE A 149 -11.02 -31.91 1.22
CA ILE A 149 -11.68 -31.30 2.37
C ILE A 149 -12.46 -30.06 1.84
N ILE A 150 -13.78 -30.09 2.05
CA ILE A 150 -14.68 -29.01 1.58
C ILE A 150 -15.33 -28.35 2.80
N GLN A 151 -15.35 -27.02 2.78
CA GLN A 151 -16.10 -26.21 3.75
C GLN A 151 -16.70 -25.00 3.01
N ASN A 152 -17.95 -24.65 3.30
CA ASN A 152 -18.64 -23.50 2.72
C ASN A 152 -18.55 -23.42 1.19
N ASN A 153 -18.78 -24.54 0.48
CA ASN A 153 -18.66 -24.66 -0.98
C ASN A 153 -17.26 -24.33 -1.54
N LYS A 154 -16.22 -24.44 -0.72
CA LYS A 154 -14.83 -24.24 -1.13
C LYS A 154 -13.97 -25.43 -0.74
N ILE A 155 -13.03 -25.82 -1.61
CA ILE A 155 -12.03 -26.85 -1.35
C ILE A 155 -10.87 -26.20 -0.63
N LEU A 156 -10.62 -26.63 0.62
CA LEU A 156 -9.52 -26.13 1.44
C LEU A 156 -8.23 -26.92 1.18
N SER A 157 -8.38 -28.23 0.93
CA SER A 157 -7.27 -29.14 0.69
C SER A 157 -7.72 -30.27 -0.25
N ALA A 158 -6.88 -30.64 -1.19
CA ALA A 158 -7.08 -31.78 -2.08
C ALA A 158 -5.77 -32.19 -2.76
N ASN A 159 -5.68 -33.47 -3.18
CA ASN A 159 -4.73 -33.87 -4.20
C ASN A 159 -5.41 -33.76 -5.57
N ILE A 160 -4.75 -33.13 -6.54
CA ILE A 160 -5.27 -32.99 -7.89
C ILE A 160 -4.36 -33.75 -8.85
N GLY A 161 -4.96 -34.60 -9.66
CA GLY A 161 -4.22 -35.42 -10.63
C GLY A 161 -4.81 -35.37 -12.02
N CYS A 162 -3.98 -35.56 -13.01
CA CYS A 162 -4.42 -35.80 -14.38
C CYS A 162 -4.36 -37.31 -14.68
N PRO A 163 -5.50 -37.98 -14.83
CA PRO A 163 -5.52 -39.43 -15.11
C PRO A 163 -4.85 -39.80 -16.43
N ALA A 164 -4.74 -38.84 -17.35
CA ALA A 164 -4.23 -39.10 -18.72
C ALA A 164 -2.71 -38.98 -18.84
N CYS A 165 -2.07 -38.07 -18.11
CA CYS A 165 -0.63 -37.81 -18.26
C CYS A 165 0.16 -37.85 -16.95
N GLY A 166 -0.51 -38.14 -15.82
CA GLY A 166 0.12 -38.20 -14.51
C GLY A 166 0.56 -36.89 -13.90
N TYR A 167 0.18 -35.75 -14.49
CA TYR A 167 0.47 -34.42 -13.91
C TYR A 167 -0.24 -34.27 -12.57
N GLN A 168 0.46 -33.74 -11.56
CA GLN A 168 -0.05 -33.61 -10.19
C GLN A 168 0.03 -32.18 -9.67
N LEU A 169 -0.97 -31.78 -8.92
CA LEU A 169 -1.10 -30.54 -8.19
C LEU A 169 -1.67 -30.81 -6.80
N ARG A 170 -1.68 -29.81 -5.93
CA ARG A 170 -2.36 -29.88 -4.63
C ARG A 170 -3.13 -28.61 -4.36
N VAL A 171 -4.20 -28.73 -3.61
CA VAL A 171 -4.80 -27.59 -2.90
C VAL A 171 -4.27 -27.61 -1.48
N ILE A 172 -3.62 -26.54 -1.07
CA ILE A 172 -3.12 -26.37 0.29
C ILE A 172 -3.57 -24.98 0.76
N ASP A 173 -4.29 -24.91 1.87
CA ASP A 173 -4.86 -23.66 2.43
C ASP A 173 -5.63 -22.84 1.38
N GLY A 174 -6.39 -23.56 0.53
CA GLY A 174 -7.21 -22.96 -0.51
C GLY A 174 -6.46 -22.45 -1.74
N VAL A 175 -5.17 -22.70 -1.86
CA VAL A 175 -4.34 -22.31 -3.01
C VAL A 175 -4.00 -23.56 -3.84
N ILE A 176 -4.26 -23.52 -5.14
CA ILE A 176 -3.78 -24.56 -6.08
C ILE A 176 -2.28 -24.35 -6.27
N ARG A 177 -1.48 -25.38 -5.99
CA ARG A 177 -0.01 -25.34 -6.06
C ARG A 177 0.54 -26.42 -6.95
N GLY A 178 1.58 -26.09 -7.74
CA GLY A 178 2.39 -27.04 -8.48
C GLY A 178 3.08 -28.05 -7.54
N ALA A 179 3.30 -29.28 -8.03
CA ALA A 179 3.85 -30.38 -7.19
C ALA A 179 5.31 -30.15 -6.75
N GLN A 180 6.05 -29.29 -7.42
CA GLN A 180 7.50 -29.09 -7.22
C GLN A 180 7.84 -27.65 -6.79
N SER A 181 6.90 -26.90 -6.25
CA SER A 181 7.18 -25.54 -5.81
C SER A 181 8.19 -25.55 -4.64
N SER A 182 9.46 -25.48 -4.96
CA SER A 182 10.53 -25.10 -4.04
C SER A 182 10.42 -23.60 -3.80
N PHE A 183 9.78 -23.25 -2.71
CA PHE A 183 9.53 -21.85 -2.37
C PHE A 183 10.84 -21.14 -2.02
N ALA A 184 11.48 -20.48 -2.98
CA ALA A 184 12.43 -19.44 -2.67
C ALA A 184 11.64 -18.39 -1.84
N LYS A 185 12.01 -18.25 -0.56
CA LYS A 185 11.48 -17.18 0.28
C LYS A 185 11.94 -15.83 -0.28
N VAL A 186 11.17 -15.28 -1.19
CA VAL A 186 11.19 -13.83 -1.35
C VAL A 186 10.51 -13.31 -0.08
N GLU A 187 11.25 -12.64 0.80
CA GLU A 187 10.69 -12.08 2.02
C GLU A 187 9.82 -10.85 1.68
N TRP A 188 8.66 -11.12 1.16
CA TRP A 188 7.60 -10.11 0.99
C TRP A 188 6.94 -9.72 2.32
N SER A 189 7.43 -10.26 3.43
CA SER A 189 6.96 -9.94 4.79
C SER A 189 7.07 -8.45 5.17
N ASN A 190 7.75 -7.63 4.35
CA ASN A 190 7.90 -6.21 4.55
C ASN A 190 7.07 -5.34 3.58
N ILE A 191 6.06 -5.89 2.90
CA ILE A 191 5.27 -5.13 1.90
C ILE A 191 4.58 -3.89 2.51
N LEU A 192 4.16 -3.94 3.77
CA LEU A 192 3.67 -2.73 4.47
C LEU A 192 4.74 -1.64 4.57
N ASN A 193 6.02 -2.02 4.68
CA ASN A 193 7.13 -1.06 4.61
C ASN A 193 7.38 -0.58 3.16
N LEU A 194 7.09 -1.41 2.16
CA LEU A 194 7.24 -1.04 0.75
C LEU A 194 6.32 0.12 0.35
N MET A 195 5.08 0.14 0.84
CA MET A 195 4.15 1.25 0.55
C MET A 195 4.64 2.59 1.09
N THR A 196 5.44 2.61 2.17
CA THR A 196 6.07 3.82 2.69
C THR A 196 7.28 4.27 1.86
N GLU A 197 7.76 3.43 0.97
CA GLU A 197 8.90 3.73 0.10
C GLU A 197 8.49 4.47 -1.19
N TYR A 198 7.22 4.42 -1.58
CA TYR A 198 6.71 5.09 -2.78
C TYR A 198 6.63 6.60 -2.59
N SER A 199 7.08 7.34 -3.60
CA SER A 199 6.95 8.80 -3.59
C SER A 199 5.49 9.24 -3.83
N THR A 200 5.17 10.47 -3.40
CA THR A 200 3.84 11.07 -3.67
C THR A 200 3.54 11.15 -5.17
N ASP A 201 4.56 11.42 -6.01
CA ASP A 201 4.39 11.46 -7.46
C ASP A 201 4.03 10.08 -8.02
N TYR A 202 4.67 9.01 -7.50
CA TYR A 202 4.33 7.65 -7.87
C TYR A 202 2.87 7.33 -7.54
N LEU A 203 2.45 7.53 -6.29
CA LEU A 203 1.10 7.23 -5.82
C LEU A 203 0.02 8.02 -6.58
N ASN A 204 0.28 9.28 -6.90
CA ASN A 204 -0.64 10.10 -7.71
C ASN A 204 -0.78 9.57 -9.15
N LEU A 205 0.32 9.10 -9.76
CA LEU A 205 0.30 8.54 -11.10
C LEU A 205 -0.36 7.17 -11.14
N GLU A 206 -0.16 6.36 -10.11
CA GLU A 206 -0.85 5.08 -9.92
C GLU A 206 -2.37 5.28 -9.80
N ALA A 207 -2.83 6.14 -8.89
CA ALA A 207 -4.25 6.46 -8.73
C ALA A 207 -4.88 6.98 -10.02
N LYS A 208 -4.16 7.83 -10.76
CA LYS A 208 -4.59 8.34 -12.06
C LYS A 208 -4.66 7.22 -13.11
N SER A 209 -3.74 6.27 -13.09
CA SER A 209 -3.75 5.11 -13.98
C SER A 209 -4.94 4.21 -13.69
N TYR A 210 -5.19 3.90 -12.42
CA TYR A 210 -6.33 3.10 -11.98
C TYR A 210 -7.67 3.72 -12.37
N TYR A 211 -7.82 5.03 -12.21
CA TYR A 211 -9.03 5.72 -12.65
C TYR A 211 -9.27 5.52 -14.16
N GLN A 212 -8.26 5.64 -15.01
CA GLN A 212 -8.39 5.44 -16.45
C GLN A 212 -8.67 3.98 -16.82
N VAL A 213 -8.06 3.02 -16.13
CA VAL A 213 -8.33 1.59 -16.33
C VAL A 213 -9.79 1.29 -15.96
N LYS A 214 -10.26 1.77 -14.81
CA LYS A 214 -11.65 1.64 -14.35
C LYS A 214 -12.65 2.15 -15.41
N GLU A 215 -12.48 3.39 -15.88
CA GLU A 215 -13.33 4.00 -16.91
C GLU A 215 -13.43 3.13 -18.18
N ASN A 216 -12.32 2.52 -18.60
CA ASN A 216 -12.30 1.67 -19.78
C ASN A 216 -12.94 0.30 -19.53
N ILE A 217 -12.79 -0.28 -18.33
CA ILE A 217 -13.49 -1.49 -17.93
C ILE A 217 -15.01 -1.26 -17.95
N GLU A 218 -15.49 -0.19 -17.33
CA GLU A 218 -16.92 0.16 -17.31
C GLU A 218 -17.46 0.33 -18.72
N LYS A 219 -16.78 1.08 -19.57
CA LYS A 219 -17.21 1.39 -20.94
C LYS A 219 -17.18 0.19 -21.89
N HIS A 220 -16.20 -0.68 -21.78
CA HIS A 220 -15.95 -1.69 -22.82
C HIS A 220 -16.20 -3.12 -22.36
N LEU A 221 -16.04 -3.43 -21.09
CA LEU A 221 -16.24 -4.76 -20.56
C LEU A 221 -17.66 -4.90 -19.99
N ASN A 222 -18.06 -4.04 -19.06
CA ASN A 222 -19.32 -4.18 -18.34
C ASN A 222 -20.55 -3.88 -19.20
N GLU A 223 -20.47 -2.92 -20.13
CA GLU A 223 -21.61 -2.61 -21.04
C GLU A 223 -21.89 -3.72 -22.09
N LYS A 224 -20.87 -4.55 -22.40
CA LYS A 224 -20.94 -5.51 -23.52
C LYS A 224 -21.02 -6.97 -23.10
N THR A 225 -20.73 -7.30 -21.87
CA THR A 225 -20.76 -8.67 -21.36
C THR A 225 -21.96 -8.84 -20.44
N GLN A 226 -22.99 -9.51 -20.92
CA GLN A 226 -24.05 -10.04 -20.07
C GLN A 226 -23.62 -11.44 -19.60
N GLY A 227 -23.47 -11.64 -18.29
CA GLY A 227 -23.17 -12.93 -17.69
C GLY A 227 -21.86 -12.99 -16.92
N LYS A 228 -21.61 -14.18 -16.37
CA LYS A 228 -20.45 -14.47 -15.52
C LYS A 228 -19.13 -14.28 -16.26
N GLN A 229 -18.29 -13.37 -15.75
CA GLN A 229 -16.97 -13.08 -16.30
C GLN A 229 -15.88 -13.85 -15.57
N THR A 230 -14.81 -14.17 -16.27
CA THR A 230 -13.59 -14.75 -15.70
C THR A 230 -12.42 -13.83 -15.97
N ILE A 231 -11.83 -13.31 -14.90
CA ILE A 231 -10.75 -12.35 -14.92
C ILE A 231 -9.50 -13.02 -14.34
N ILE A 232 -8.33 -12.76 -14.92
CA ILE A 232 -7.05 -13.19 -14.38
C ILE A 232 -6.14 -11.98 -14.16
N THR A 233 -5.38 -12.01 -13.07
CA THR A 233 -4.32 -11.04 -12.74
C THR A 233 -3.15 -11.74 -12.06
N SER A 234 -2.00 -11.09 -11.96
CA SER A 234 -0.75 -11.62 -11.39
C SER A 234 0.05 -10.50 -10.71
N GLY A 235 0.95 -10.86 -9.79
CA GLY A 235 1.85 -9.94 -9.11
C GLY A 235 1.32 -9.37 -7.79
N GLY A 236 2.17 -8.66 -7.08
CA GLY A 236 1.89 -8.10 -5.75
C GLY A 236 0.84 -6.99 -5.75
N PHE A 237 0.67 -6.27 -6.87
CA PHE A 237 -0.39 -5.28 -7.07
C PHE A 237 -1.75 -5.89 -7.40
N SER A 238 -1.80 -7.21 -7.65
CA SER A 238 -3.05 -7.89 -7.96
C SER A 238 -4.13 -7.57 -6.94
N GLY A 239 -5.27 -7.11 -7.44
CA GLY A 239 -6.41 -6.74 -6.61
C GLY A 239 -6.41 -5.31 -6.09
N ASP A 240 -5.37 -4.49 -6.27
CA ASP A 240 -5.37 -3.10 -5.78
C ASP A 240 -6.45 -2.27 -6.48
N LEU A 241 -6.59 -2.42 -7.79
CA LEU A 241 -7.68 -1.80 -8.53
C LEU A 241 -9.05 -2.29 -8.04
N ILE A 242 -9.20 -3.59 -7.80
CA ILE A 242 -10.47 -4.19 -7.36
C ILE A 242 -10.81 -3.76 -5.93
N CYS A 243 -9.81 -3.72 -5.04
CA CYS A 243 -9.99 -3.21 -3.68
C CYS A 243 -10.33 -1.71 -3.65
N SER A 244 -9.75 -0.93 -4.58
CA SER A 244 -10.05 0.50 -4.72
C SER A 244 -11.47 0.75 -5.28
N TYR A 245 -11.98 -0.18 -6.09
CA TYR A 245 -13.31 -0.11 -6.71
C TYR A 245 -14.06 -1.45 -6.53
N PRO A 246 -14.56 -1.77 -5.31
CA PRO A 246 -15.12 -3.08 -4.99
C PRO A 246 -16.34 -3.48 -5.83
N THR A 247 -17.02 -2.52 -6.43
CA THR A 247 -18.21 -2.74 -7.27
C THR A 247 -17.89 -2.70 -8.78
N LEU A 248 -16.62 -2.77 -9.15
CA LEU A 248 -16.17 -2.66 -10.55
C LEU A 248 -16.69 -3.81 -11.42
N PHE A 249 -16.83 -4.99 -10.85
CA PHE A 249 -17.34 -6.19 -11.56
C PHE A 249 -18.61 -6.70 -10.89
N GLU A 250 -19.38 -7.50 -11.63
CA GLU A 250 -20.57 -8.19 -11.11
C GLU A 250 -20.19 -9.20 -10.02
N SER A 251 -21.09 -9.42 -9.05
CA SER A 251 -20.81 -10.25 -7.87
C SER A 251 -20.57 -11.74 -8.18
N ASP A 252 -20.98 -12.22 -9.35
CA ASP A 252 -20.75 -13.59 -9.80
C ASP A 252 -19.46 -13.77 -10.60
N THR A 253 -18.68 -12.70 -10.77
CA THR A 253 -17.39 -12.72 -11.46
C THR A 253 -16.41 -13.65 -10.74
N THR A 254 -15.70 -14.44 -11.54
CA THR A 254 -14.56 -15.23 -11.07
C THR A 254 -13.26 -14.45 -11.25
N ILE A 255 -12.53 -14.23 -10.17
CA ILE A 255 -11.23 -13.57 -10.19
C ILE A 255 -10.15 -14.61 -9.92
N ILE A 256 -9.25 -14.80 -10.87
CA ILE A 256 -8.11 -15.70 -10.75
C ILE A 256 -6.87 -14.88 -10.44
N ILE A 257 -6.24 -15.17 -9.33
CA ILE A 257 -4.96 -14.59 -8.92
C ILE A 257 -3.91 -15.67 -9.07
N ALA A 258 -3.00 -15.46 -10.04
CA ALA A 258 -1.98 -16.43 -10.37
C ALA A 258 -0.60 -15.81 -10.22
N ASP A 259 0.33 -16.47 -9.52
CA ASP A 259 1.69 -16.01 -9.39
C ASP A 259 2.70 -17.16 -9.30
N GLN A 260 3.97 -16.84 -9.55
CA GLN A 260 5.09 -17.80 -9.41
C GLN A 260 5.53 -17.95 -7.96
N HIS A 261 5.25 -16.95 -7.10
CA HIS A 261 5.72 -16.87 -5.73
C HIS A 261 4.56 -17.03 -4.73
N LEU A 262 4.65 -18.02 -3.85
CA LEU A 262 3.62 -18.25 -2.84
C LEU A 262 3.46 -17.05 -1.89
N SER A 263 4.55 -16.38 -1.54
CA SER A 263 4.53 -15.20 -0.68
C SER A 263 3.72 -14.04 -1.26
N VAL A 264 3.73 -13.89 -2.60
CA VAL A 264 2.86 -12.92 -3.31
C VAL A 264 1.40 -13.36 -3.20
N ILE A 265 1.11 -14.63 -3.45
CA ILE A 265 -0.26 -15.17 -3.31
C ILE A 265 -0.78 -14.99 -1.89
N ASP A 266 0.02 -15.31 -0.86
CA ASP A 266 -0.39 -15.16 0.55
C ASP A 266 -0.66 -13.69 0.90
N TYR A 267 0.17 -12.76 0.43
CA TYR A 267 -0.06 -11.34 0.59
C TYR A 267 -1.35 -10.87 -0.08
N VAL A 268 -1.54 -11.22 -1.36
CA VAL A 268 -2.75 -10.83 -2.10
C VAL A 268 -3.99 -11.49 -1.51
N LYS A 269 -3.88 -12.72 -1.02
CA LYS A 269 -4.96 -13.43 -0.31
C LYS A 269 -5.42 -12.67 0.94
N ASP A 270 -4.48 -12.18 1.74
CA ASP A 270 -4.80 -11.37 2.92
C ASP A 270 -5.46 -10.03 2.52
N LYS A 271 -4.93 -9.35 1.51
CA LYS A 271 -5.46 -8.10 0.96
C LYS A 271 -6.88 -8.26 0.41
N MET A 272 -7.11 -9.31 -0.38
CA MET A 272 -8.40 -9.59 -1.02
C MET A 272 -9.41 -10.26 -0.08
N GLY A 273 -9.02 -10.59 1.15
CA GLY A 273 -9.85 -11.34 2.10
C GLY A 273 -11.23 -10.73 2.33
N VAL A 274 -11.31 -9.41 2.36
CA VAL A 274 -12.58 -8.66 2.53
C VAL A 274 -13.55 -8.85 1.34
N LEU A 275 -13.06 -9.23 0.15
CA LEU A 275 -13.83 -9.42 -1.08
C LEU A 275 -14.21 -10.88 -1.35
N ASN A 276 -13.74 -11.84 -0.52
CA ASN A 276 -14.00 -13.27 -0.71
C ASN A 276 -15.47 -13.71 -0.65
N ASN A 277 -16.33 -12.88 -0.10
CA ASN A 277 -17.79 -13.09 -0.08
C ASN A 277 -18.52 -12.39 -1.23
N GLN A 278 -17.83 -11.49 -1.94
CA GLN A 278 -18.39 -10.73 -3.05
C GLN A 278 -18.07 -11.40 -4.39
N TYR A 279 -16.89 -12.00 -4.53
CA TYR A 279 -16.39 -12.62 -5.75
C TYR A 279 -16.00 -14.08 -5.54
N ASN A 280 -16.00 -14.86 -6.62
CA ASN A 280 -15.39 -16.18 -6.64
C ASN A 280 -13.88 -16.06 -6.88
N ILE A 281 -13.06 -16.05 -5.81
CA ILE A 281 -11.62 -15.84 -5.95
C ILE A 281 -10.89 -17.18 -5.96
N LEU A 282 -10.09 -17.43 -7.00
CA LEU A 282 -9.28 -18.62 -7.22
C LEU A 282 -7.78 -18.24 -7.16
N TYR A 283 -7.05 -18.81 -6.21
CA TYR A 283 -5.62 -18.59 -6.04
C TYR A 283 -4.80 -19.74 -6.63
N ILE A 284 -3.83 -19.42 -7.49
CA ILE A 284 -2.97 -20.41 -8.15
C ILE A 284 -1.50 -19.96 -8.00
N CYS A 285 -0.66 -20.86 -7.48
CA CYS A 285 0.78 -20.67 -7.40
C CYS A 285 1.52 -21.74 -8.22
N ASP A 286 2.24 -21.31 -9.25
CA ASP A 286 3.06 -22.21 -10.07
C ASP A 286 4.35 -21.52 -10.54
N GLU A 287 5.52 -22.06 -10.18
CA GLU A 287 6.83 -21.47 -10.46
C GLU A 287 7.09 -21.23 -11.96
N ASN A 288 6.53 -22.06 -12.83
CA ASN A 288 6.69 -21.96 -14.28
C ASN A 288 5.54 -21.20 -14.95
N PHE A 289 4.58 -20.76 -14.14
CA PHE A 289 3.33 -20.16 -14.61
C PHE A 289 2.54 -21.09 -15.57
N GLU A 290 2.61 -22.43 -15.29
CA GLU A 290 1.84 -23.46 -15.98
C GLU A 290 0.45 -23.58 -15.33
N LEU A 291 -0.44 -22.67 -15.66
CA LEU A 291 -1.73 -22.56 -15.00
C LEU A 291 -2.68 -23.70 -15.39
N PRO A 292 -3.29 -24.42 -14.40
CA PRO A 292 -4.21 -25.54 -14.65
C PRO A 292 -5.62 -25.03 -15.07
N LEU A 293 -5.67 -24.23 -16.11
CA LEU A 293 -6.87 -23.59 -16.62
C LEU A 293 -7.21 -24.06 -18.05
N ARG A 294 -8.49 -24.06 -18.36
CA ARG A 294 -8.97 -24.37 -19.72
C ARG A 294 -8.58 -23.30 -20.71
N GLU A 295 -8.26 -23.73 -21.92
CA GLU A 295 -8.09 -22.81 -23.06
C GLU A 295 -9.40 -22.10 -23.37
N ASN A 296 -9.30 -20.86 -23.85
CA ASN A 296 -10.44 -20.00 -24.20
C ASN A 296 -11.47 -19.85 -23.04
N SER A 297 -11.02 -19.73 -21.80
CA SER A 297 -11.90 -19.60 -20.64
C SER A 297 -11.85 -18.23 -19.97
N ILE A 298 -10.86 -17.40 -20.28
CA ILE A 298 -10.61 -16.09 -19.65
C ILE A 298 -11.21 -14.97 -20.52
N ASP A 299 -12.01 -14.13 -19.92
CA ASP A 299 -12.63 -12.97 -20.57
C ASP A 299 -11.76 -11.71 -20.53
N PHE A 300 -10.99 -11.57 -19.45
CA PHE A 300 -10.19 -10.37 -19.24
C PHE A 300 -8.88 -10.67 -18.49
N PHE A 301 -7.76 -10.21 -19.03
CA PHE A 301 -6.52 -10.08 -18.29
C PHE A 301 -6.39 -8.66 -17.75
N LEU A 302 -6.51 -8.53 -16.43
CA LEU A 302 -6.27 -7.29 -15.70
C LEU A 302 -4.77 -7.17 -15.42
N ASP A 303 -4.08 -6.33 -16.17
CA ASP A 303 -2.66 -6.03 -16.00
C ASP A 303 -2.46 -4.94 -14.92
N ASP A 304 -2.72 -5.32 -13.68
CA ASP A 304 -2.55 -4.47 -12.51
C ASP A 304 -1.05 -4.39 -12.15
N TYR A 305 -0.26 -3.73 -13.01
CA TYR A 305 1.22 -3.74 -13.03
C TYR A 305 1.84 -5.14 -13.13
N SER A 306 1.04 -6.17 -13.37
CA SER A 306 1.48 -7.57 -13.51
C SER A 306 2.64 -7.73 -14.48
N SER A 307 2.53 -7.08 -15.66
CA SER A 307 3.58 -7.13 -16.68
C SER A 307 4.87 -6.46 -16.21
N SER A 308 4.78 -5.38 -15.45
CA SER A 308 5.96 -4.68 -14.91
C SER A 308 6.71 -5.50 -13.87
N GLU A 309 5.99 -6.26 -13.03
CA GLU A 309 6.58 -7.12 -12.01
C GLU A 309 7.15 -8.42 -12.59
N PHE A 310 6.39 -9.07 -13.47
CA PHE A 310 6.72 -10.39 -14.02
C PHE A 310 8.04 -10.40 -14.77
N ILE A 311 8.33 -9.34 -15.53
CA ILE A 311 9.54 -9.23 -16.36
C ILE A 311 10.85 -9.05 -15.56
N PHE A 312 10.79 -8.82 -14.24
CA PHE A 312 12.00 -8.91 -13.41
C PHE A 312 12.52 -10.34 -13.29
N TYR A 313 11.63 -11.34 -13.37
CA TYR A 313 11.94 -12.74 -13.12
C TYR A 313 11.91 -13.59 -14.39
N GLU A 314 11.24 -13.13 -15.45
CA GLU A 314 11.05 -13.86 -16.70
C GLU A 314 11.31 -12.96 -17.92
N PRO A 315 11.95 -13.46 -18.99
CA PRO A 315 12.21 -12.69 -20.21
C PRO A 315 11.00 -12.66 -21.17
N ILE A 316 9.78 -12.64 -20.61
CA ILE A 316 8.50 -12.71 -21.34
C ILE A 316 7.40 -12.03 -20.52
N TYR A 317 6.37 -11.51 -21.14
CA TYR A 317 5.24 -10.96 -20.42
C TYR A 317 4.19 -12.03 -20.03
N PRO A 318 3.45 -11.87 -18.92
CA PRO A 318 2.45 -12.84 -18.48
C PRO A 318 1.34 -13.05 -19.51
N PHE A 319 0.91 -12.02 -20.24
CA PHE A 319 -0.11 -12.15 -21.28
C PHE A 319 0.31 -13.04 -22.46
N GLU A 320 1.60 -13.21 -22.72
CA GLU A 320 2.09 -14.13 -23.74
C GLU A 320 1.96 -15.58 -23.25
N LYS A 321 2.26 -15.84 -21.96
CA LYS A 321 2.11 -17.18 -21.35
C LYS A 321 0.65 -17.63 -21.27
N ILE A 322 -0.27 -16.72 -21.00
CA ILE A 322 -1.69 -17.04 -20.86
C ILE A 322 -2.50 -16.87 -22.15
N ARG A 323 -1.86 -16.57 -23.28
CA ARG A 323 -2.55 -16.28 -24.55
C ARG A 323 -3.57 -17.35 -24.95
N SER A 324 -3.24 -18.63 -24.78
CA SER A 324 -4.14 -19.73 -25.09
C SER A 324 -5.34 -19.85 -24.15
N LEU A 325 -5.24 -19.27 -22.94
CA LEU A 325 -6.31 -19.27 -21.95
C LEU A 325 -7.33 -18.16 -22.23
N LEU A 326 -6.89 -17.08 -22.90
CA LEU A 326 -7.76 -15.95 -23.28
C LEU A 326 -8.71 -16.36 -24.39
N LYS A 327 -9.98 -15.99 -24.23
CA LYS A 327 -10.99 -16.12 -25.31
C LYS A 327 -10.57 -15.28 -26.52
N GLN A 328 -11.07 -15.65 -27.70
CA GLN A 328 -10.85 -14.85 -28.91
C GLN A 328 -11.48 -13.45 -28.83
N THR A 329 -12.47 -13.28 -27.95
CA THR A 329 -13.14 -12.00 -27.69
C THR A 329 -12.67 -11.35 -26.41
N ALA A 330 -11.61 -11.86 -25.79
CA ALA A 330 -11.10 -11.37 -24.51
C ALA A 330 -10.58 -9.94 -24.62
N TYR A 331 -10.51 -9.30 -23.48
CA TYR A 331 -9.87 -8.00 -23.33
C TYR A 331 -8.58 -8.13 -22.53
N ILE A 332 -7.67 -7.20 -22.74
CA ILE A 332 -6.48 -6.99 -21.92
C ILE A 332 -6.41 -5.50 -21.62
N GLY A 333 -6.22 -5.15 -20.37
CA GLY A 333 -6.07 -3.75 -19.99
C GLY A 333 -5.53 -3.58 -18.59
N GLY A 334 -4.94 -2.45 -18.35
CA GLY A 334 -4.32 -2.18 -17.05
C GLY A 334 -3.34 -1.03 -17.08
N ALA A 335 -2.43 -1.08 -16.12
CA ALA A 335 -1.37 -0.11 -15.94
C ALA A 335 0.00 -0.79 -16.07
N TYR A 336 0.94 -0.08 -16.66
CA TYR A 336 2.30 -0.56 -16.92
C TYR A 336 3.30 0.55 -16.64
N THR A 337 4.42 0.21 -16.02
CA THR A 337 5.53 1.14 -15.83
C THR A 337 6.70 0.80 -16.76
N TYR A 338 7.41 1.83 -17.22
CA TYR A 338 8.48 1.66 -18.16
C TYR A 338 9.58 2.72 -18.02
N TYR A 339 10.74 2.40 -18.60
CA TYR A 339 11.87 3.33 -18.73
C TYR A 339 12.11 3.69 -20.20
N GLN A 340 12.78 4.82 -20.43
CA GLN A 340 13.29 5.15 -21.77
C GLN A 340 14.48 4.25 -22.11
N LYS A 341 14.71 3.98 -23.41
CA LYS A 341 15.83 3.12 -23.89
C LYS A 341 17.21 3.58 -23.41
N SER A 342 17.38 4.88 -23.17
CA SER A 342 18.63 5.48 -22.70
C SER A 342 18.80 5.47 -21.18
N ALA A 343 17.83 4.94 -20.43
CA ALA A 343 17.87 4.94 -18.97
C ALA A 343 19.00 4.03 -18.45
N LYS A 344 19.80 4.55 -17.52
CA LYS A 344 20.86 3.79 -16.83
C LYS A 344 20.27 2.68 -15.95
N THR A 345 19.08 2.88 -15.47
CA THR A 345 18.28 1.92 -14.69
C THR A 345 18.18 0.57 -15.39
N LEU A 346 18.07 0.52 -16.74
CA LEU A 346 17.98 -0.74 -17.47
C LEU A 346 19.23 -1.62 -17.30
N ALA A 347 20.42 -1.02 -17.21
CA ALA A 347 21.65 -1.75 -16.91
C ALA A 347 21.68 -2.30 -15.48
N ASN A 348 21.17 -1.54 -14.52
CA ASN A 348 21.04 -2.00 -13.14
C ASN A 348 20.04 -3.16 -13.03
N ILE A 349 18.88 -3.07 -13.70
CA ILE A 349 17.90 -4.16 -13.77
C ILE A 349 18.57 -5.43 -14.32
N GLN A 350 19.26 -5.34 -15.45
CA GLN A 350 19.91 -6.51 -16.05
C GLN A 350 20.97 -7.13 -15.12
N LYS A 351 21.66 -6.30 -14.32
CA LYS A 351 22.66 -6.75 -13.35
C LYS A 351 22.01 -7.43 -12.14
N ASN A 352 20.98 -6.81 -11.55
CA ASN A 352 20.34 -7.28 -10.32
C ASN A 352 19.40 -8.47 -10.57
N TYR A 353 18.80 -8.53 -11.77
CA TYR A 353 17.86 -9.56 -12.20
C TYR A 353 18.35 -10.26 -13.49
N PRO A 354 19.32 -11.17 -13.39
CA PRO A 354 19.99 -11.75 -14.56
C PRO A 354 19.08 -12.60 -15.46
N LYS A 355 17.94 -13.08 -14.96
CA LYS A 355 16.93 -13.79 -15.78
C LYS A 355 16.04 -12.84 -16.57
N SER A 356 15.98 -11.56 -16.19
CA SER A 356 15.22 -10.53 -16.88
C SER A 356 15.83 -10.19 -18.24
N ASP A 357 15.01 -9.73 -19.17
CA ASP A 357 15.47 -8.97 -20.34
C ASP A 357 15.11 -7.50 -20.14
N SER A 358 16.09 -6.68 -19.77
CA SER A 358 15.85 -5.27 -19.44
C SER A 358 15.22 -4.45 -20.59
N ARG A 359 15.28 -4.95 -21.84
CA ARG A 359 14.62 -4.32 -22.99
C ARG A 359 13.09 -4.35 -22.86
N LEU A 360 12.54 -5.33 -22.12
CA LEU A 360 11.11 -5.45 -21.89
C LEU A 360 10.56 -4.27 -21.09
N PHE A 361 11.38 -3.57 -20.32
CA PHE A 361 10.97 -2.34 -19.63
C PHE A 361 10.81 -1.13 -20.55
N CYS A 362 10.84 -1.31 -21.88
CA CYS A 362 10.64 -0.24 -22.86
C CYS A 362 9.22 -0.28 -23.44
N LEU A 363 8.49 0.84 -23.42
CA LEU A 363 7.09 0.93 -23.86
C LEU A 363 6.86 0.41 -25.30
N GLU A 364 7.75 0.72 -26.24
CA GLU A 364 7.57 0.28 -27.62
C GLU A 364 7.65 -1.25 -27.78
N ILE A 365 8.51 -1.89 -27.01
CA ILE A 365 8.61 -3.36 -26.99
C ILE A 365 7.33 -3.94 -26.38
N PHE A 366 6.87 -3.42 -25.25
CA PHE A 366 5.62 -3.81 -24.63
C PHE A 366 4.44 -3.73 -25.61
N LYS A 367 4.25 -2.57 -26.25
CA LYS A 367 3.17 -2.37 -27.24
C LYS A 367 3.25 -3.32 -28.43
N ASN A 368 4.46 -3.58 -28.92
CA ASN A 368 4.67 -4.50 -30.05
C ASN A 368 4.36 -5.95 -29.66
N ARG A 369 4.68 -6.38 -28.44
CA ARG A 369 4.34 -7.71 -27.93
C ARG A 369 2.82 -7.87 -27.76
N LEU A 370 2.12 -6.85 -27.25
CA LEU A 370 0.66 -6.84 -27.17
C LEU A 370 0.01 -6.95 -28.58
N ARG A 371 0.51 -6.20 -29.57
CA ARG A 371 0.07 -6.35 -30.97
C ARG A 371 0.39 -7.74 -31.52
N GLY A 372 1.54 -8.30 -31.15
CA GLY A 372 1.97 -9.65 -31.58
C GLY A 372 1.03 -10.76 -31.12
N ILE A 373 0.33 -10.59 -30.00
CA ILE A 373 -0.71 -11.53 -29.53
C ILE A 373 -2.11 -11.20 -30.09
N GLY A 374 -2.22 -10.22 -30.98
CA GLY A 374 -3.48 -9.82 -31.64
C GLY A 374 -4.26 -8.74 -30.88
N LEU A 375 -3.64 -7.97 -29.97
CA LEU A 375 -4.35 -6.90 -29.26
C LEU A 375 -4.58 -5.69 -30.16
N GLU A 376 -5.83 -5.28 -30.30
CA GLU A 376 -6.25 -4.00 -30.85
C GLU A 376 -6.49 -3.01 -29.69
N PHE A 377 -5.74 -1.90 -29.67
CA PHE A 377 -5.88 -0.89 -28.64
C PHE A 377 -7.17 -0.08 -28.83
N LEU A 378 -8.02 -0.07 -27.80
CA LEU A 378 -9.20 0.81 -27.69
C LEU A 378 -8.85 2.07 -26.91
N TYR A 379 -7.87 1.98 -26.03
CA TYR A 379 -7.32 3.09 -25.25
C TYR A 379 -5.85 2.84 -25.00
N ASP A 380 -5.00 3.87 -25.20
CA ASP A 380 -3.60 3.84 -24.78
C ASP A 380 -3.12 5.26 -24.47
N LYS A 381 -2.60 5.48 -23.25
CA LYS A 381 -2.17 6.81 -22.81
C LYS A 381 -0.99 6.77 -21.87
N LYS A 382 -0.03 7.67 -22.12
CA LYS A 382 1.04 7.98 -21.17
C LYS A 382 0.46 8.82 -20.03
N MET A 383 0.61 8.36 -18.79
CA MET A 383 -0.01 8.98 -17.63
C MET A 383 0.85 10.06 -16.98
N GLY A 384 2.17 9.95 -17.15
CA GLY A 384 3.17 10.84 -16.60
C GLY A 384 4.46 10.12 -16.26
N LYS A 385 5.29 10.77 -15.45
CA LYS A 385 6.54 10.19 -14.95
C LYS A 385 6.79 10.61 -13.50
N ALA A 386 7.36 9.73 -12.70
CA ALA A 386 7.95 10.02 -11.41
C ALA A 386 9.47 10.10 -11.57
N GLN A 387 10.07 11.24 -11.21
CA GLN A 387 11.53 11.43 -11.31
C GLN A 387 12.26 10.64 -10.23
N GLU A 388 11.70 10.63 -9.04
CA GLU A 388 12.13 9.85 -7.89
C GLU A 388 10.93 8.97 -7.49
N PRO A 389 10.81 7.73 -8.06
CA PRO A 389 9.60 6.93 -7.86
C PRO A 389 9.43 6.46 -6.41
N GLY A 390 10.53 6.35 -5.68
CA GLY A 390 10.54 5.90 -4.30
C GLY A 390 11.95 5.64 -3.81
N SER A 391 12.06 5.01 -2.65
CA SER A 391 13.34 4.66 -2.01
C SER A 391 13.31 3.21 -1.53
N GLY A 392 14.46 2.73 -1.03
CA GLY A 392 14.57 1.42 -0.42
C GLY A 392 14.63 0.26 -1.41
N TYR A 393 14.22 -0.91 -0.94
CA TYR A 393 14.38 -2.16 -1.66
C TYR A 393 13.58 -2.21 -2.98
N SER A 394 12.40 -1.59 -3.01
CA SER A 394 11.52 -1.57 -4.19
C SER A 394 12.12 -0.84 -5.38
N PHE A 395 13.15 -0.02 -5.16
CA PHE A 395 13.78 0.82 -6.18
C PHE A 395 15.31 0.78 -6.14
N ASP A 396 15.91 -0.29 -5.60
CA ASP A 396 17.37 -0.45 -5.47
C ASP A 396 18.10 -0.45 -6.83
N TYR A 397 17.37 -0.78 -7.89
CA TYR A 397 17.85 -0.74 -9.28
C TYR A 397 17.71 0.64 -9.94
N HIS A 398 16.91 1.55 -9.36
CA HIS A 398 16.64 2.86 -9.98
C HIS A 398 17.87 3.76 -9.96
N ALA A 399 18.29 4.23 -11.13
CA ALA A 399 19.45 5.12 -11.27
C ALA A 399 19.02 6.57 -11.09
N LYS A 400 19.74 7.31 -10.24
CA LYS A 400 19.50 8.74 -10.02
C LYS A 400 19.55 9.52 -11.34
N GLY A 401 18.51 10.32 -11.58
CA GLY A 401 18.34 11.14 -12.77
C GLY A 401 17.52 10.46 -13.87
N ASP A 402 17.24 9.18 -13.78
CA ASP A 402 16.25 8.52 -14.63
C ASP A 402 14.82 8.82 -14.11
N ALA A 403 13.82 8.55 -14.93
CA ALA A 403 12.43 8.67 -14.54
C ALA A 403 11.69 7.37 -14.85
N LEU A 404 10.80 6.97 -13.93
CA LEU A 404 9.84 5.91 -14.13
C LEU A 404 8.58 6.48 -14.77
N TYR A 405 8.17 5.95 -15.91
CA TYR A 405 7.01 6.41 -16.69
C TYR A 405 5.82 5.48 -16.47
N PHE A 406 4.62 6.05 -16.46
CA PHE A 406 3.35 5.35 -16.28
C PHE A 406 2.56 5.36 -17.57
N TYR A 407 1.93 4.22 -17.86
CA TYR A 407 1.13 3.99 -19.06
C TYR A 407 -0.13 3.22 -18.68
N ALA A 408 -1.28 3.69 -19.12
CA ALA A 408 -2.55 2.99 -18.99
C ALA A 408 -3.06 2.60 -20.38
N TYR A 409 -3.63 1.40 -20.50
CA TYR A 409 -4.08 0.88 -21.75
C TYR A 409 -5.27 -0.06 -21.59
N PHE A 410 -6.01 -0.23 -22.66
CA PHE A 410 -7.11 -1.18 -22.75
C PHE A 410 -7.28 -1.59 -24.23
N GLY A 411 -7.50 -2.86 -24.49
CA GLY A 411 -7.66 -3.35 -25.84
C GLY A 411 -8.42 -4.67 -25.89
N LYS A 412 -8.85 -5.03 -27.10
CA LYS A 412 -9.55 -6.27 -27.40
C LYS A 412 -8.62 -7.21 -28.16
N VAL A 413 -8.63 -8.48 -27.79
CA VAL A 413 -7.92 -9.52 -28.54
C VAL A 413 -8.70 -9.80 -29.81
N GLY A 414 -8.08 -9.61 -30.97
CA GLY A 414 -8.66 -9.91 -32.28
C GLY A 414 -8.49 -11.39 -32.67
N VAL A 415 -9.31 -11.84 -33.60
CA VAL A 415 -9.13 -13.14 -34.25
C VAL A 415 -7.86 -13.07 -35.11
N ASP A 416 -6.97 -14.03 -34.96
CA ASP A 416 -5.74 -14.16 -35.74
C ASP A 416 -6.11 -14.35 -37.23
N SER A 417 -6.12 -13.27 -38.02
CA SER A 417 -6.41 -13.31 -39.46
C SER A 417 -5.34 -14.07 -40.26
N ASN A 418 -4.26 -14.51 -39.60
CA ASN A 418 -3.18 -15.26 -40.27
C ASN A 418 -3.33 -16.79 -40.26
N LYS A 419 -4.40 -17.36 -39.67
CA LYS A 419 -4.63 -18.81 -39.69
C LYS A 419 -5.52 -19.30 -40.86
N GLU A 420 -6.19 -18.41 -41.57
CA GLU A 420 -7.03 -18.82 -42.72
C GLU A 420 -6.26 -18.98 -44.03
N SER A 421 -4.99 -18.58 -44.12
CA SER A 421 -4.23 -18.66 -45.40
C SER A 421 -3.35 -19.92 -45.55
N ILE A 422 -3.46 -20.92 -44.64
CA ILE A 422 -2.67 -22.17 -44.75
C ILE A 422 -3.52 -23.42 -45.09
N ILE A 423 -4.84 -23.29 -45.19
CA ILE A 423 -5.71 -24.44 -45.50
C ILE A 423 -6.14 -24.46 -47.02
N THR A 424 -5.75 -23.50 -47.83
CA THR A 424 -5.98 -23.51 -49.27
C THR A 424 -4.71 -23.22 -50.05
N ALA A 425 -3.77 -24.16 -50.07
CA ALA A 425 -2.74 -24.32 -51.07
C ALA A 425 -2.25 -25.78 -51.13
#